data_453193952baa818a6856a9f8578a1b6b
#
_entry.id   453193952baa818a6856a9f8578a1b6b
#
_cell.length_a   1.000
_cell.length_b   1.000
_cell.length_c   1.000
_cell.angle_alpha   90.00
_cell.angle_beta   90.00
_cell.angle_gamma   90.00
#
_symmetry.space_group_name_H-M   'P 1'
#
loop_
_entity.id
_entity.type
_entity.pdbx_description
1 polymer ?
#
loop_
_entity_poly.entity_id
_entity_poly.type
_entity_poly.pdbx_seq_one_letter_code
_entity_poly.pdbx_strand_id
1 'polypeptide(L)'
;MVEWFVCSRTFKIIMHCDLFPTRIYVEQNFLESEEFDEIKLLVKKDKEYLDVPDFAKKVAMHMETICDDLGVDFQSYDSIQVTETWGNVLNKGDGHPVHTHSNHVFSGVFYLTDGNPTIFMEPRPAADCFSLHYKQDSEWFYGSRVTAPAVPNTLIIFPSWLGHFVMPNRTEEVRKSISFNIILRGRYGQPGSLQECRI
;
A
#
# COMPACT_ATOMS: atom_id res chain seq x y z
N MET A 1 31.10 -2.43 0.91
CA MET A 1 32.12 -1.45 0.47
C MET A 1 31.50 -0.70 -0.69
N VAL A 2 31.15 0.57 -0.49
CA VAL A 2 30.54 1.39 -1.56
C VAL A 2 31.70 2.10 -2.26
N GLU A 3 31.96 1.70 -3.50
CA GLU A 3 32.98 2.36 -4.32
C GLU A 3 32.39 3.63 -4.96
N TRP A 4 32.98 4.76 -4.66
CA TRP A 4 32.66 6.04 -5.29
C TRP A 4 33.48 6.19 -6.56
N PHE A 5 32.82 6.26 -7.71
CA PHE A 5 33.50 6.46 -8.99
C PHE A 5 33.78 7.94 -9.27
N VAL A 6 35.04 8.28 -9.50
CA VAL A 6 35.48 9.59 -10.00
C VAL A 6 35.42 9.59 -11.52
N CYS A 7 34.73 10.55 -12.10
CA CYS A 7 34.43 10.68 -13.52
C CYS A 7 35.64 11.14 -14.37
N SER A 8 36.09 10.35 -15.32
CA SER A 8 36.89 10.81 -16.47
C SER A 8 36.03 10.83 -17.73
N ARG A 9 36.16 11.90 -18.53
CA ARG A 9 35.33 12.19 -19.70
C ARG A 9 35.57 11.19 -20.83
N THR A 10 34.66 10.19 -20.98
CA THR A 10 34.36 9.53 -22.28
C THR A 10 33.08 8.70 -22.08
N PHE A 11 32.04 8.99 -22.86
CA PHE A 11 30.72 8.31 -22.93
C PHE A 11 30.18 7.84 -21.57
N LYS A 12 29.40 8.71 -20.90
CA LYS A 12 28.83 8.46 -19.58
C LYS A 12 27.66 7.49 -19.69
N ILE A 13 27.86 6.24 -19.32
CA ILE A 13 26.79 5.45 -18.76
C ILE A 13 26.61 5.98 -17.33
N ILE A 14 25.59 6.83 -17.11
CA ILE A 14 25.19 7.22 -15.78
C ILE A 14 24.41 6.04 -15.21
N MET A 15 25.04 5.30 -14.29
CA MET A 15 24.31 4.29 -13.52
C MET A 15 23.52 4.99 -12.42
N HIS A 16 22.29 4.59 -12.23
CA HIS A 16 21.47 5.00 -11.09
C HIS A 16 21.21 3.78 -10.19
N CYS A 17 20.99 4.02 -8.92
CA CYS A 17 20.45 3.03 -8.02
C CYS A 17 19.37 3.68 -7.15
N ASP A 18 18.32 2.95 -6.86
CA ASP A 18 17.25 3.40 -5.99
C ASP A 18 17.67 3.17 -4.53
N LEU A 19 17.73 4.26 -3.77
CA LEU A 19 18.01 4.21 -2.34
C LEU A 19 16.71 4.34 -1.57
N PHE A 20 16.41 3.33 -0.75
CA PHE A 20 15.23 3.27 0.12
C PHE A 20 13.90 3.40 -0.64
N PRO A 21 13.66 2.63 -1.71
CA PRO A 21 12.40 2.68 -2.43
C PRO A 21 11.25 2.25 -1.50
N THR A 22 10.14 3.00 -1.54
CA THR A 22 8.90 2.57 -0.90
C THR A 22 8.08 1.80 -1.91
N ARG A 23 7.90 0.50 -1.69
CA ARG A 23 7.10 -0.35 -2.57
C ARG A 23 5.64 -0.31 -2.17
N ILE A 24 4.76 -0.20 -3.17
CA ILE A 24 3.34 -0.51 -3.07
C ILE A 24 3.04 -1.59 -4.11
N TYR A 25 2.11 -2.47 -3.82
CA TYR A 25 1.72 -3.58 -4.68
C TYR A 25 0.31 -3.34 -5.21
N VAL A 26 0.13 -3.50 -6.51
CA VAL A 26 -1.15 -3.25 -7.18
C VAL A 26 -1.50 -4.45 -8.02
N GLU A 27 -2.66 -5.04 -7.78
CA GLU A 27 -3.21 -6.13 -8.57
C GLU A 27 -4.60 -5.79 -9.07
N GLN A 28 -4.78 -5.83 -10.38
CA GLN A 28 -6.07 -5.64 -11.04
C GLN A 28 -6.74 -7.00 -11.27
N ASN A 29 -8.06 -7.01 -11.23
CA ASN A 29 -8.88 -8.23 -11.37
C ASN A 29 -8.53 -9.29 -10.31
N PHE A 30 -8.39 -8.83 -9.05
CA PHE A 30 -7.98 -9.65 -7.91
C PHE A 30 -8.98 -10.79 -7.58
N LEU A 31 -10.27 -10.51 -7.71
CA LEU A 31 -11.32 -11.50 -7.50
C LEU A 31 -11.97 -11.92 -8.82
N GLU A 32 -12.46 -13.15 -8.87
CA GLU A 32 -13.35 -13.57 -9.94
C GLU A 32 -14.67 -12.78 -9.92
N SER A 33 -15.34 -12.67 -11.05
CA SER A 33 -16.51 -11.79 -11.21
C SER A 33 -17.60 -12.06 -10.18
N GLU A 34 -17.91 -13.33 -9.89
CA GLU A 34 -18.94 -13.72 -8.93
C GLU A 34 -18.55 -13.28 -7.51
N GLU A 35 -17.33 -13.55 -7.09
CA GLU A 35 -16.81 -13.16 -5.76
C GLU A 35 -16.78 -11.64 -5.60
N PHE A 36 -16.41 -10.91 -6.67
CA PHE A 36 -16.41 -9.45 -6.67
C PHE A 36 -17.81 -8.87 -6.48
N ASP A 37 -18.81 -9.41 -7.18
CA ASP A 37 -20.18 -8.95 -7.05
C ASP A 37 -20.77 -9.26 -5.67
N GLU A 38 -20.47 -10.41 -5.08
CA GLU A 38 -20.88 -10.77 -3.73
C GLU A 38 -20.28 -9.84 -2.69
N ILE A 39 -18.97 -9.62 -2.70
CA ILE A 39 -18.30 -8.78 -1.69
C ILE A 39 -18.72 -7.30 -1.79
N LYS A 40 -19.02 -6.83 -3.00
CA LYS A 40 -19.50 -5.47 -3.25
C LYS A 40 -20.85 -5.19 -2.56
N LEU A 41 -21.71 -6.21 -2.42
CA LEU A 41 -23.01 -6.10 -1.76
C LEU A 41 -22.89 -6.00 -0.24
N LEU A 42 -21.77 -6.45 0.35
CA LEU A 42 -21.55 -6.42 1.79
C LEU A 42 -21.26 -5.01 2.31
N VAL A 43 -20.65 -4.14 1.49
CA VAL A 43 -20.25 -2.79 1.90
C VAL A 43 -21.44 -1.83 1.79
N LYS A 44 -22.07 -1.54 2.94
CA LYS A 44 -23.26 -0.69 3.03
C LYS A 44 -23.03 0.61 3.77
N LYS A 45 -22.12 0.64 4.73
CA LYS A 45 -21.84 1.80 5.58
C LYS A 45 -20.34 2.09 5.67
N ASP A 46 -20.02 3.34 5.93
CA ASP A 46 -18.64 3.76 6.19
C ASP A 46 -18.14 3.21 7.54
N LYS A 47 -16.89 2.74 7.54
CA LYS A 47 -16.21 2.15 8.72
C LYS A 47 -16.96 0.96 9.36
N GLU A 48 -17.76 0.26 8.57
CA GLU A 48 -18.42 -0.96 9.03
C GLU A 48 -17.42 -2.13 9.01
N TYR A 49 -17.27 -2.80 10.15
CA TYR A 49 -16.49 -4.04 10.20
C TYR A 49 -17.13 -5.11 9.30
N LEU A 50 -16.28 -5.82 8.56
CA LEU A 50 -16.69 -6.85 7.63
C LEU A 50 -16.07 -8.19 8.03
N ASP A 51 -16.92 -9.19 8.19
CA ASP A 51 -16.49 -10.59 8.31
C ASP A 51 -16.44 -11.22 6.91
N VAL A 52 -15.25 -11.26 6.34
CA VAL A 52 -15.00 -11.72 4.96
C VAL A 52 -13.79 -12.68 4.92
N PRO A 53 -13.93 -13.88 5.53
CA PRO A 53 -12.81 -14.79 5.75
C PRO A 53 -12.16 -15.28 4.44
N ASP A 54 -12.92 -15.51 3.39
CA ASP A 54 -12.39 -15.97 2.10
C ASP A 54 -11.57 -14.89 1.40
N PHE A 55 -12.03 -13.64 1.44
CA PHE A 55 -11.26 -12.48 1.00
C PHE A 55 -9.96 -12.32 1.81
N ALA A 56 -10.06 -12.38 3.13
CA ALA A 56 -8.90 -12.27 4.02
C ALA A 56 -7.87 -13.37 3.76
N LYS A 57 -8.33 -14.61 3.51
CA LYS A 57 -7.47 -15.73 3.13
C LYS A 57 -6.77 -15.50 1.79
N LYS A 58 -7.47 -15.02 0.77
CA LYS A 58 -6.86 -14.68 -0.53
C LYS A 58 -5.80 -13.59 -0.39
N VAL A 59 -6.09 -12.54 0.39
CA VAL A 59 -5.09 -11.49 0.69
C VAL A 59 -3.88 -12.07 1.39
N ALA A 60 -4.05 -12.93 2.40
CA ALA A 60 -2.95 -13.56 3.12
C ALA A 60 -2.06 -14.42 2.19
N MET A 61 -2.66 -15.21 1.30
CA MET A 61 -1.92 -15.98 0.29
C MET A 61 -1.15 -15.08 -0.67
N HIS A 62 -1.73 -13.97 -1.07
CA HIS A 62 -1.07 -12.98 -1.94
C HIS A 62 0.13 -12.31 -1.23
N MET A 63 0.01 -12.10 0.08
CA MET A 63 1.11 -11.58 0.89
C MET A 63 2.32 -12.50 0.95
N GLU A 64 2.18 -13.81 0.81
CA GLU A 64 3.33 -14.73 0.73
C GLU A 64 4.24 -14.36 -0.45
N THR A 65 3.66 -14.13 -1.63
CA THR A 65 4.40 -13.68 -2.82
C THR A 65 5.06 -12.31 -2.61
N ILE A 66 4.36 -11.37 -1.95
CA ILE A 66 4.89 -10.04 -1.64
C ILE A 66 6.08 -10.13 -0.67
N CYS A 67 5.97 -10.98 0.34
CA CYS A 67 7.04 -11.20 1.31
C CYS A 67 8.28 -11.84 0.65
N ASP A 68 8.09 -12.77 -0.28
CA ASP A 68 9.17 -13.35 -1.08
C ASP A 68 9.88 -12.27 -1.91
N ASP A 69 9.14 -11.40 -2.60
CA ASP A 69 9.70 -10.26 -3.37
C ASP A 69 10.47 -9.28 -2.48
N LEU A 70 10.04 -9.11 -1.24
CA LEU A 70 10.72 -8.27 -0.25
C LEU A 70 11.94 -8.95 0.39
N GLY A 71 12.13 -10.25 0.18
CA GLY A 71 13.17 -11.03 0.82
C GLY A 71 12.92 -11.25 2.32
N VAL A 72 11.66 -11.33 2.74
CA VAL A 72 11.27 -11.60 4.12
C VAL A 72 11.61 -13.05 4.47
N ASP A 73 12.33 -13.25 5.56
CA ASP A 73 12.63 -14.59 6.09
C ASP A 73 11.40 -15.18 6.81
N PHE A 74 10.65 -16.00 6.09
CA PHE A 74 9.48 -16.68 6.64
C PHE A 74 9.76 -17.61 7.82
N GLN A 75 10.99 -18.07 8.01
CA GLN A 75 11.33 -18.90 9.17
C GLN A 75 11.20 -18.14 10.50
N SER A 76 11.22 -16.81 10.42
CA SER A 76 11.01 -15.93 11.58
C SER A 76 9.54 -15.71 11.91
N TYR A 77 8.61 -16.08 11.02
CA TYR A 77 7.18 -15.83 11.18
C TYR A 77 6.38 -17.13 11.17
N ASP A 78 5.36 -17.17 12.04
CA ASP A 78 4.47 -18.33 12.18
C ASP A 78 3.29 -18.28 11.20
N SER A 79 2.80 -17.08 10.92
CA SER A 79 1.65 -16.87 10.01
C SER A 79 1.52 -15.41 9.54
N ILE A 80 0.84 -15.26 8.41
CA ILE A 80 0.33 -13.96 7.91
C ILE A 80 -1.13 -13.87 8.33
N GLN A 81 -1.51 -12.78 8.96
CA GLN A 81 -2.87 -12.58 9.45
C GLN A 81 -3.45 -11.24 8.98
N VAL A 82 -4.59 -11.28 8.29
CA VAL A 82 -5.45 -10.12 8.10
C VAL A 82 -6.24 -9.93 9.40
N THR A 83 -5.99 -8.85 10.12
CA THR A 83 -6.52 -8.66 11.48
C THR A 83 -7.84 -7.94 11.51
N GLU A 84 -8.01 -6.97 10.63
CA GLU A 84 -9.16 -6.11 10.55
C GLU A 84 -9.54 -5.90 9.10
N THR A 85 -10.83 -5.93 8.82
CA THR A 85 -11.40 -5.63 7.51
C THR A 85 -12.62 -4.76 7.68
N TRP A 86 -12.70 -3.63 6.98
CA TRP A 86 -13.83 -2.72 7.07
C TRP A 86 -14.20 -2.11 5.72
N GLY A 87 -15.49 -1.83 5.56
CA GLY A 87 -16.02 -1.13 4.41
C GLY A 87 -15.85 0.38 4.53
N ASN A 88 -15.60 1.04 3.41
CA ASN A 88 -15.65 2.49 3.30
C ASN A 88 -16.71 2.90 2.28
N VAL A 89 -17.54 3.85 2.65
CA VAL A 89 -18.60 4.41 1.80
C VAL A 89 -18.48 5.94 1.85
N LEU A 90 -17.92 6.54 0.80
CA LEU A 90 -17.68 7.97 0.73
C LEU A 90 -18.68 8.61 -0.24
N ASN A 91 -19.64 9.33 0.31
CA ASN A 91 -20.57 10.16 -0.41
C ASN A 91 -19.89 11.46 -0.87
N LYS A 92 -20.62 12.28 -1.62
CA LYS A 92 -20.14 13.61 -2.00
C LYS A 92 -19.75 14.45 -0.79
N GLY A 93 -18.54 14.97 -0.79
CA GLY A 93 -17.93 15.72 0.30
C GLY A 93 -17.13 14.89 1.30
N ASP A 94 -17.34 13.59 1.36
CA ASP A 94 -16.62 12.70 2.26
C ASP A 94 -15.21 12.38 1.74
N GLY A 95 -14.27 12.22 2.65
CA GLY A 95 -12.88 11.85 2.37
C GLY A 95 -12.21 11.31 3.62
N HIS A 96 -10.97 10.86 3.49
CA HIS A 96 -10.16 10.44 4.62
C HIS A 96 -8.97 11.39 4.79
N PRO A 97 -8.74 11.92 6.00
CA PRO A 97 -7.56 12.75 6.28
C PRO A 97 -6.28 11.92 6.19
N VAL A 98 -5.15 12.61 6.16
CA VAL A 98 -3.83 11.95 6.21
C VAL A 98 -3.72 11.13 7.49
N HIS A 99 -3.35 9.85 7.35
CA HIS A 99 -3.15 8.94 8.47
C HIS A 99 -2.18 7.80 8.11
N THR A 100 -1.82 7.03 9.11
CA THR A 100 -1.06 5.78 9.05
C THR A 100 -1.78 4.73 9.91
N HIS A 101 -1.38 3.47 9.80
CA HIS A 101 -1.93 2.40 10.64
C HIS A 101 -0.88 1.90 11.63
N SER A 102 -1.19 2.01 12.93
CA SER A 102 -0.33 1.53 14.01
C SER A 102 -0.47 0.01 14.22
N ASN A 103 0.59 -0.62 14.73
CA ASN A 103 0.59 -2.03 15.14
C ASN A 103 0.41 -3.05 14.00
N HIS A 104 0.58 -2.63 12.76
CA HIS A 104 0.51 -3.50 11.57
C HIS A 104 1.73 -3.28 10.68
N VAL A 105 2.07 -4.29 9.88
CA VAL A 105 3.22 -4.23 8.96
C VAL A 105 2.77 -3.73 7.60
N PHE A 106 1.65 -4.26 7.12
CA PHE A 106 1.03 -3.84 5.87
C PHE A 106 -0.42 -3.45 6.08
N SER A 107 -0.90 -2.59 5.21
CA SER A 107 -2.30 -2.22 5.07
C SER A 107 -2.68 -2.29 3.61
N GLY A 108 -3.98 -2.39 3.34
CA GLY A 108 -4.44 -2.42 1.97
C GLY A 108 -5.80 -1.80 1.76
N VAL A 109 -6.09 -1.57 0.50
CA VAL A 109 -7.39 -1.12 0.01
C VAL A 109 -7.79 -1.94 -1.21
N PHE A 110 -9.03 -2.38 -1.24
CA PHE A 110 -9.65 -3.07 -2.37
C PHE A 110 -10.80 -2.23 -2.90
N TYR A 111 -10.73 -1.81 -4.15
CA TYR A 111 -11.71 -0.92 -4.76
C TYR A 111 -12.91 -1.68 -5.28
N LEU A 112 -14.11 -1.22 -4.91
CA LEU A 112 -15.41 -1.79 -5.33
C LEU A 112 -16.11 -0.94 -6.38
N THR A 113 -15.78 0.36 -6.45
CA THR A 113 -16.30 1.31 -7.42
C THR A 113 -15.17 2.18 -7.94
N ASP A 114 -15.38 2.80 -9.09
CA ASP A 114 -14.58 3.94 -9.53
C ASP A 114 -14.67 5.07 -8.49
N GLY A 115 -13.72 6.00 -8.54
CA GLY A 115 -13.75 7.18 -7.70
C GLY A 115 -12.37 7.70 -7.34
N ASN A 116 -12.30 8.49 -6.26
CA ASN A 116 -11.06 9.08 -5.83
C ASN A 116 -10.02 8.03 -5.42
N PRO A 117 -8.80 8.10 -5.93
CA PRO A 117 -7.72 7.21 -5.57
C PRO A 117 -7.24 7.44 -4.13
N THR A 118 -6.59 6.44 -3.57
CA THR A 118 -5.73 6.62 -2.41
C THR A 118 -4.47 7.35 -2.86
N ILE A 119 -4.11 8.40 -2.12
CA ILE A 119 -2.94 9.23 -2.38
C ILE A 119 -1.91 8.95 -1.29
N PHE A 120 -0.73 8.51 -1.69
CA PHE A 120 0.40 8.27 -0.81
C PHE A 120 1.29 9.51 -0.73
N MET A 121 1.84 9.77 0.45
CA MET A 121 2.72 10.89 0.69
C MET A 121 4.18 10.43 0.68
N GLU A 122 5.06 11.30 0.19
CA GLU A 122 6.51 11.11 0.30
C GLU A 122 6.90 11.01 1.78
N PRO A 123 7.50 9.89 2.22
CA PRO A 123 7.81 9.69 3.63
C PRO A 123 9.07 10.43 4.11
N ARG A 124 9.88 10.96 3.19
CA ARG A 124 11.13 11.65 3.53
C ARG A 124 10.87 13.15 3.69
N PRO A 125 11.01 13.72 4.92
CA PRO A 125 10.60 15.11 5.20
C PRO A 125 11.34 16.16 4.35
N ALA A 126 12.56 15.84 3.91
CA ALA A 126 13.40 16.76 3.15
C ALA A 126 13.21 16.67 1.62
N ALA A 127 12.44 15.70 1.12
CA ALA A 127 12.27 15.50 -0.32
C ALA A 127 11.58 16.69 -1.02
N ASP A 128 10.78 17.44 -0.28
CA ASP A 128 10.02 18.59 -0.80
C ASP A 128 10.73 19.95 -0.64
N CYS A 129 11.97 19.99 -0.15
CA CYS A 129 12.70 21.26 0.02
C CYS A 129 12.89 22.02 -1.29
N PHE A 130 12.99 21.31 -2.42
CA PHE A 130 13.07 21.87 -3.77
C PHE A 130 12.25 21.04 -4.74
N SER A 131 11.24 21.65 -5.35
CA SER A 131 10.46 21.02 -6.41
C SER A 131 11.12 21.26 -7.75
N LEU A 132 11.54 20.18 -8.41
CA LEU A 132 12.02 20.23 -9.79
C LEU A 132 10.85 20.16 -10.77
N HIS A 133 11.03 20.74 -11.95
CA HIS A 133 10.08 20.58 -13.05
C HIS A 133 10.43 19.33 -13.85
N TYR A 134 9.59 18.32 -13.78
CA TYR A 134 9.76 17.08 -14.53
C TYR A 134 9.03 17.13 -15.87
N LYS A 135 9.53 16.37 -16.84
CA LYS A 135 8.81 16.15 -18.10
C LYS A 135 7.51 15.38 -17.81
N GLN A 136 6.48 15.67 -18.60
CA GLN A 136 5.15 15.09 -18.41
C GLN A 136 5.10 13.55 -18.60
N ASP A 137 6.06 13.02 -19.36
CA ASP A 137 6.26 11.60 -19.66
C ASP A 137 7.41 10.96 -18.85
N SER A 138 7.86 11.62 -17.77
CA SER A 138 8.93 11.10 -16.94
C SER A 138 8.48 9.86 -16.17
N GLU A 139 9.23 8.77 -16.28
CA GLU A 139 9.04 7.56 -15.47
C GLU A 139 9.41 7.78 -14.00
N TRP A 140 10.12 8.87 -13.69
CA TRP A 140 10.58 9.22 -12.35
C TRP A 140 9.60 10.19 -11.71
N PHE A 141 8.82 9.70 -10.77
CA PHE A 141 7.89 10.51 -10.03
C PHE A 141 8.56 10.98 -8.71
N TYR A 142 9.15 12.17 -8.75
CA TYR A 142 9.65 12.85 -7.54
C TYR A 142 8.65 13.93 -7.09
N GLY A 143 7.39 13.53 -6.91
CA GLY A 143 6.38 14.39 -6.33
C GLY A 143 6.19 14.07 -4.85
N SER A 144 5.72 15.04 -4.08
CA SER A 144 5.34 14.81 -2.67
C SER A 144 4.16 13.83 -2.50
N ARG A 145 3.54 13.43 -3.60
CA ARG A 145 2.33 12.60 -3.61
C ARG A 145 2.29 11.68 -4.82
N VAL A 146 1.90 10.44 -4.59
CA VAL A 146 1.67 9.45 -5.64
C VAL A 146 0.24 8.94 -5.52
N THR A 147 -0.47 8.85 -6.64
CA THR A 147 -1.83 8.30 -6.69
C THR A 147 -1.79 6.84 -7.15
N ALA A 148 -2.49 5.97 -6.42
CA ALA A 148 -2.72 4.61 -6.85
C ALA A 148 -3.94 4.53 -7.81
N PRO A 149 -3.98 3.56 -8.74
CA PRO A 149 -5.16 3.35 -9.57
C PRO A 149 -6.39 3.01 -8.71
N ALA A 150 -7.51 3.74 -8.92
CA ALA A 150 -8.79 3.48 -8.25
C ALA A 150 -9.78 2.88 -9.23
N VAL A 151 -9.48 1.67 -9.71
CA VAL A 151 -10.31 0.91 -10.64
C VAL A 151 -11.00 -0.21 -9.86
N PRO A 152 -12.29 -0.51 -10.10
CA PRO A 152 -12.98 -1.63 -9.47
C PRO A 152 -12.21 -2.95 -9.62
N ASN A 153 -12.29 -3.80 -8.60
CA ASN A 153 -11.58 -5.07 -8.52
C ASN A 153 -10.03 -4.92 -8.52
N THR A 154 -9.54 -3.80 -7.99
CA THR A 154 -8.10 -3.57 -7.81
C THR A 154 -7.76 -3.65 -6.33
N LEU A 155 -6.81 -4.52 -6.01
CA LEU A 155 -6.17 -4.63 -4.70
C LEU A 155 -4.90 -3.78 -4.66
N ILE A 156 -4.72 -3.03 -3.57
CA ILE A 156 -3.47 -2.30 -3.30
C ILE A 156 -3.00 -2.65 -1.90
N ILE A 157 -1.73 -3.02 -1.78
CA ILE A 157 -1.07 -3.30 -0.50
C ILE A 157 0.15 -2.40 -0.36
N PHE A 158 0.34 -1.85 0.82
CA PHE A 158 1.40 -0.88 1.12
C PHE A 158 1.85 -0.98 2.59
N PRO A 159 3.06 -0.51 2.93
CA PRO A 159 3.52 -0.47 4.31
C PRO A 159 2.59 0.38 5.19
N SER A 160 2.19 -0.15 6.35
CA SER A 160 1.23 0.52 7.26
C SER A 160 1.70 1.88 7.77
N TRP A 161 3.00 2.11 7.83
CA TRP A 161 3.61 3.39 8.22
C TRP A 161 3.54 4.47 7.14
N LEU A 162 3.20 4.11 5.88
CA LEU A 162 3.15 5.06 4.77
C LEU A 162 1.94 5.98 4.90
N GLY A 163 2.20 7.28 5.04
CA GLY A 163 1.15 8.30 5.13
C GLY A 163 0.30 8.34 3.87
N HIS A 164 -1.02 8.27 4.04
CA HIS A 164 -1.95 8.27 2.92
C HIS A 164 -3.28 8.93 3.28
N PHE A 165 -4.05 9.30 2.24
CA PHE A 165 -5.34 9.96 2.40
C PHE A 165 -6.22 9.76 1.15
N VAL A 166 -7.49 10.14 1.26
CA VAL A 166 -8.43 10.20 0.12
C VAL A 166 -9.04 11.60 0.08
N MET A 167 -8.93 12.26 -1.07
CA MET A 167 -9.55 13.58 -1.29
C MET A 167 -11.06 13.51 -1.12
N PRO A 168 -11.72 14.62 -0.72
CA PRO A 168 -13.17 14.67 -0.70
C PRO A 168 -13.77 14.28 -2.06
N ASN A 169 -14.74 13.38 -2.04
CA ASN A 169 -15.49 12.99 -3.23
C ASN A 169 -16.25 14.19 -3.79
N ARG A 170 -15.96 14.55 -5.04
CA ARG A 170 -16.58 15.71 -5.71
C ARG A 170 -17.73 15.32 -6.64
N THR A 171 -18.05 14.04 -6.72
CA THR A 171 -19.11 13.50 -7.59
C THR A 171 -20.34 13.10 -6.79
N GLU A 172 -21.45 12.88 -7.47
CA GLU A 172 -22.68 12.31 -6.85
C GLU A 172 -22.57 10.78 -6.69
N GLU A 173 -21.61 10.15 -7.36
CA GLU A 173 -21.40 8.72 -7.27
C GLU A 173 -20.70 8.34 -5.96
N VAL A 174 -21.19 7.30 -5.32
CA VAL A 174 -20.65 6.82 -4.04
C VAL A 174 -19.40 5.98 -4.28
N ARG A 175 -18.28 6.40 -3.68
CA ARG A 175 -17.05 5.60 -3.69
C ARG A 175 -17.12 4.53 -2.61
N LYS A 176 -16.93 3.26 -3.02
CA LYS A 176 -16.87 2.12 -2.10
C LYS A 176 -15.53 1.41 -2.21
N SER A 177 -14.98 1.03 -1.06
CA SER A 177 -13.78 0.20 -0.97
C SER A 177 -13.80 -0.62 0.32
N ILE A 178 -12.97 -1.66 0.36
CA ILE A 178 -12.65 -2.40 1.58
C ILE A 178 -11.23 -2.05 1.97
N SER A 179 -11.02 -1.68 3.22
CA SER A 179 -9.68 -1.55 3.80
C SER A 179 -9.41 -2.68 4.77
N PHE A 180 -8.14 -3.01 4.95
CA PHE A 180 -7.70 -4.07 5.85
C PHE A 180 -6.29 -3.83 6.34
N ASN A 181 -5.94 -4.50 7.45
CA ASN A 181 -4.62 -4.48 8.03
C ASN A 181 -4.03 -5.89 8.13
N ILE A 182 -2.70 -5.99 8.02
CA ILE A 182 -1.99 -7.25 8.00
C ILE A 182 -0.84 -7.21 9.01
N ILE A 183 -0.72 -8.29 9.78
CA ILE A 183 0.41 -8.53 10.66
C ILE A 183 1.05 -9.88 10.29
N LEU A 184 2.38 -9.92 10.39
CA LEU A 184 3.13 -11.17 10.37
C LEU A 184 3.27 -11.63 11.83
N ARG A 185 2.67 -12.73 12.20
CA ARG A 185 2.85 -13.30 13.56
C ARG A 185 4.19 -13.99 13.63
N GLY A 186 4.97 -13.72 14.67
CA GLY A 186 6.28 -14.32 14.83
C GLY A 186 7.28 -13.45 15.57
N ARG A 187 8.56 -13.58 15.23
CA ARG A 187 9.65 -12.87 15.86
C ARG A 187 10.04 -11.65 15.07
N TYR A 188 10.23 -10.54 15.77
CA TYR A 188 10.69 -9.27 15.27
C TYR A 188 11.98 -8.84 15.93
N GLY A 189 12.77 -8.01 15.23
CA GLY A 189 14.06 -7.55 15.69
C GLY A 189 15.20 -8.52 15.37
N GLN A 190 16.41 -8.13 15.73
CA GLN A 190 17.58 -8.97 15.50
C GLN A 190 17.61 -10.08 16.55
N PRO A 191 17.75 -11.37 16.14
CA PRO A 191 17.80 -12.50 17.07
C PRO A 191 18.86 -12.31 18.16
N GLY A 192 18.46 -12.53 19.43
CA GLY A 192 19.32 -12.38 20.59
C GLY A 192 19.60 -10.94 21.02
N SER A 193 19.00 -9.95 20.39
CA SER A 193 19.09 -8.54 20.83
C SER A 193 18.03 -8.20 21.88
N LEU A 194 18.24 -7.09 22.62
CA LEU A 194 17.24 -6.54 23.55
C LEU A 194 15.97 -6.03 22.85
N GLN A 195 16.00 -5.93 21.52
CA GLN A 195 14.88 -5.48 20.70
C GLN A 195 14.07 -6.65 20.11
N GLU A 196 14.52 -7.89 20.35
CA GLU A 196 13.78 -9.06 19.91
C GLU A 196 12.45 -9.15 20.68
N CYS A 197 11.37 -9.27 19.95
CA CYS A 197 10.04 -9.49 20.51
C CYS A 197 9.26 -10.51 19.66
N ARG A 198 8.23 -11.10 20.25
CA ARG A 198 7.29 -11.99 19.56
C ARG A 198 5.89 -11.42 19.66
N ILE A 199 5.20 -11.37 18.51
CA ILE A 199 3.83 -10.86 18.37
C ILE A 199 2.90 -11.98 17.91
#